data_a9bb3dacc1cded4cc0fa1fc7822d8d22
#
_entry.id   a9bb3dacc1cded4cc0fa1fc7822d8d22
#
_cell.length_a   1.000
_cell.length_b   1.000
_cell.length_c   1.000
_cell.angle_alpha   90.00
_cell.angle_beta   90.00
_cell.angle_gamma   90.00
#
_symmetry.space_group_name_H-M   'P 1'
#
loop_
_entity.id
_entity.type
_entity.pdbx_description
1 polymer ?
#
loop_
_entity_poly.entity_id
_entity_poly.type
_entity_poly.pdbx_seq_one_letter_code
_entity_poly.pdbx_strand_id
1 'polypeptide(L)'
;IGGLNGAISGWRQTYDWKCFDGLVAFTLDSTWGLPMTGAGIVAQSVGLLLPSSGYVPELSERHNRHVYRRGFRVRKGFAVTVGNVISQAGDIERPRRARLVTDHEDVHVWQARWFGPGYPVLYVGWMVLGGAFGAIRWAAGRRKRGDRLFATIESAAYYLNPFEWWAYSRDNYWPPSEKVPDFGWRQPCCPPLTAARPERPSGIEQMSR
;
A
#
# COMPACT_ATOMS: atom_id res chain seq x y z
N ILE A 1 18.94 7.89 12.01
CA ILE A 1 17.87 7.62 11.01
C ILE A 1 17.64 8.89 10.19
N GLY A 2 17.26 10.02 10.80
CA GLY A 2 16.94 11.26 10.07
C GLY A 2 18.04 11.75 9.13
N GLY A 3 19.31 11.76 9.59
CA GLY A 3 20.44 12.14 8.76
C GLY A 3 20.66 11.21 7.55
N LEU A 4 20.48 9.90 7.73
CA LEU A 4 20.58 8.93 6.65
C LEU A 4 19.43 9.09 5.64
N ASN A 5 18.19 9.25 6.12
CA ASN A 5 17.05 9.55 5.26
C ASN A 5 17.28 10.85 4.47
N GLY A 6 17.78 11.92 5.14
CA GLY A 6 18.09 13.19 4.49
C GLY A 6 19.16 13.04 3.40
N ALA A 7 20.23 12.27 3.66
CA ALA A 7 21.28 12.03 2.69
C ALA A 7 20.79 11.25 1.46
N ILE A 8 20.05 10.15 1.68
CA ILE A 8 19.53 9.34 0.58
C ILE A 8 18.48 10.13 -0.21
N SER A 9 17.53 10.74 0.49
CA SER A 9 16.44 11.50 -0.15
C SER A 9 16.95 12.76 -0.86
N GLY A 10 17.99 13.41 -0.32
CA GLY A 10 18.67 14.53 -0.97
C GLY A 10 19.38 14.09 -2.26
N TRP A 11 20.15 13.01 -2.20
CA TRP A 11 20.80 12.41 -3.37
C TRP A 11 19.79 12.02 -4.46
N ARG A 12 18.65 11.48 -4.06
CA ARG A 12 17.56 11.03 -4.95
C ARG A 12 16.56 12.12 -5.30
N GLN A 13 16.72 13.33 -4.79
CA GLN A 13 15.80 14.47 -4.97
C GLN A 13 14.34 14.10 -4.65
N THR A 14 14.10 13.29 -3.62
CA THR A 14 12.82 12.66 -3.34
C THR A 14 11.76 13.68 -2.94
N TYR A 15 12.10 14.68 -2.10
CA TYR A 15 11.13 15.67 -1.62
C TYR A 15 10.96 16.82 -2.60
N ASP A 16 9.70 17.21 -2.81
CA ASP A 16 9.38 18.40 -3.61
C ASP A 16 9.39 19.66 -2.74
N TRP A 17 10.56 20.29 -2.65
CA TRP A 17 10.75 21.53 -1.89
C TRP A 17 10.00 22.74 -2.42
N LYS A 18 9.35 22.65 -3.59
CA LYS A 18 8.56 23.74 -4.18
C LYS A 18 7.09 23.67 -3.75
N CYS A 19 6.65 22.54 -3.19
CA CYS A 19 5.28 22.31 -2.76
C CYS A 19 5.20 22.19 -1.24
N PHE A 20 4.08 22.64 -0.67
CA PHE A 20 3.81 22.50 0.76
C PHE A 20 3.86 21.05 1.22
N ASP A 21 3.31 20.14 0.40
CA ASP A 21 3.29 18.70 0.70
C ASP A 21 4.70 18.11 0.84
N GLY A 22 5.68 18.58 0.08
CA GLY A 22 7.05 18.13 0.22
C GLY A 22 7.68 18.55 1.54
N LEU A 23 7.41 19.78 1.98
CA LEU A 23 7.86 20.25 3.29
C LEU A 23 7.20 19.47 4.43
N VAL A 24 5.89 19.23 4.35
CA VAL A 24 5.14 18.40 5.31
C VAL A 24 5.69 16.98 5.34
N ALA A 25 5.88 16.36 4.17
CA ALA A 25 6.42 15.01 4.05
C ALA A 25 7.79 14.89 4.73
N PHE A 26 8.72 15.78 4.41
CA PHE A 26 10.05 15.80 5.03
C PHE A 26 9.97 15.98 6.55
N THR A 27 9.13 16.91 7.01
CA THR A 27 8.98 17.20 8.45
C THR A 27 8.45 15.96 9.19
N LEU A 28 7.39 15.33 8.67
CA LEU A 28 6.82 14.13 9.27
C LEU A 28 7.82 12.96 9.25
N ASP A 29 8.48 12.71 8.12
CA ASP A 29 9.47 11.64 7.97
C ASP A 29 10.69 11.84 8.89
N SER A 30 11.00 13.11 9.26
CA SER A 30 12.16 13.45 10.10
C SER A 30 11.81 13.59 11.59
N THR A 31 10.52 13.56 11.96
CA THR A 31 10.05 13.77 13.34
C THR A 31 9.11 12.66 13.79
N TRP A 32 7.82 12.89 13.73
CA TRP A 32 6.76 11.98 14.17
C TRP A 32 6.77 10.63 13.42
N GLY A 33 6.96 10.65 12.11
CA GLY A 33 7.06 9.46 11.24
C GLY A 33 8.43 8.78 11.28
N LEU A 34 9.40 9.28 12.05
CA LEU A 34 10.79 8.79 12.06
C LEU A 34 10.93 7.28 12.27
N PRO A 35 10.14 6.60 13.12
CA PRO A 35 10.19 5.15 13.25
C PRO A 35 9.77 4.44 11.94
N MET A 36 8.76 4.97 11.24
CA MET A 36 8.32 4.43 9.95
C MET A 36 9.35 4.70 8.85
N THR A 37 9.97 5.88 8.86
CA THR A 37 11.10 6.21 7.98
C THR A 37 12.29 5.26 8.23
N GLY A 38 12.56 4.92 9.50
CA GLY A 38 13.59 3.92 9.86
C GLY A 38 13.29 2.55 9.26
N ALA A 39 12.05 2.07 9.36
CA ALA A 39 11.61 0.84 8.71
C ALA A 39 11.71 0.94 7.18
N GLY A 40 11.38 2.10 6.59
CA GLY A 40 11.56 2.40 5.17
C GLY A 40 13.02 2.30 4.74
N ILE A 41 13.97 2.83 5.53
CA ILE A 41 15.41 2.72 5.24
C ILE A 41 15.83 1.23 5.22
N VAL A 42 15.33 0.41 6.14
CA VAL A 42 15.62 -1.04 6.12
C VAL A 42 15.10 -1.68 4.83
N ALA A 43 13.85 -1.40 4.45
CA ALA A 43 13.28 -1.89 3.20
C ALA A 43 14.06 -1.36 1.97
N GLN A 44 14.47 -0.10 1.99
CA GLN A 44 15.27 0.53 0.94
C GLN A 44 16.68 -0.06 0.84
N SER A 45 17.30 -0.48 1.95
CA SER A 45 18.61 -1.12 1.94
C SER A 45 18.61 -2.38 1.08
N VAL A 46 17.51 -3.14 1.09
CA VAL A 46 17.33 -4.27 0.16
C VAL A 46 17.35 -3.79 -1.29
N GLY A 47 16.69 -2.68 -1.59
CA GLY A 47 16.69 -2.07 -2.92
C GLY A 47 18.06 -1.53 -3.36
N LEU A 48 18.82 -0.97 -2.44
CA LEU A 48 20.15 -0.41 -2.72
C LEU A 48 21.21 -1.51 -2.92
N LEU A 49 21.12 -2.60 -2.17
CA LEU A 49 22.08 -3.71 -2.22
C LEU A 49 21.82 -4.67 -3.40
N LEU A 50 20.61 -4.66 -3.97
CA LEU A 50 20.24 -5.50 -5.10
C LEU A 50 20.20 -4.67 -6.39
N PRO A 51 21.20 -4.78 -7.29
CA PRO A 51 21.18 -4.04 -8.58
C PRO A 51 19.94 -4.30 -9.42
N SER A 52 19.33 -5.48 -9.26
CA SER A 52 18.09 -5.86 -9.96
C SER A 52 16.82 -5.21 -9.38
N SER A 53 16.92 -4.43 -8.31
CA SER A 53 15.76 -3.80 -7.64
C SER A 53 15.06 -2.77 -8.52
N GLY A 54 15.80 -2.08 -9.41
CA GLY A 54 15.27 -1.09 -10.35
C GLY A 54 14.58 0.07 -9.63
N TYR A 55 15.36 1.06 -9.20
CA TYR A 55 14.81 2.32 -8.73
C TYR A 55 14.04 3.02 -9.85
N VAL A 56 12.93 3.67 -9.51
CA VAL A 56 12.03 4.34 -10.46
C VAL A 56 12.08 5.85 -10.22
N PRO A 57 12.99 6.60 -10.87
CA PRO A 57 13.11 8.05 -10.67
C PRO A 57 11.80 8.79 -10.98
N GLU A 58 11.11 8.41 -12.04
CA GLU A 58 9.88 9.07 -12.53
C GLU A 58 8.74 9.09 -11.50
N LEU A 59 8.71 8.12 -10.60
CA LEU A 59 7.72 8.02 -9.52
C LEU A 59 8.27 8.37 -8.15
N SER A 60 9.53 8.76 -8.07
CA SER A 60 10.25 9.04 -6.81
C SER A 60 10.70 10.48 -6.68
N GLU A 61 11.34 11.04 -7.72
CA GLU A 61 11.86 12.40 -7.72
C GLU A 61 10.73 13.41 -7.59
N ARG A 62 10.78 14.23 -6.56
CA ARG A 62 9.75 15.24 -6.21
C ARG A 62 8.34 14.65 -5.97
N HIS A 63 8.26 13.35 -5.67
CA HIS A 63 7.01 12.68 -5.33
C HIS A 63 6.95 12.26 -3.85
N ASN A 64 7.92 12.75 -3.04
CA ASN A 64 7.95 12.54 -1.60
C ASN A 64 8.01 11.06 -1.16
N ARG A 65 8.47 10.16 -2.02
CA ARG A 65 8.58 8.72 -1.77
C ARG A 65 9.67 8.09 -2.61
N HIS A 66 10.13 6.91 -2.19
CA HIS A 66 11.04 6.08 -2.97
C HIS A 66 10.28 4.92 -3.60
N VAL A 67 10.46 4.68 -4.89
CA VAL A 67 9.80 3.59 -5.61
C VAL A 67 10.83 2.66 -6.23
N TYR A 68 10.64 1.34 -6.02
CA TYR A 68 11.46 0.28 -6.58
C TYR A 68 10.59 -0.72 -7.35
N ARG A 69 10.99 -1.06 -8.58
CA ARG A 69 10.30 -2.09 -9.39
C ARG A 69 10.27 -3.45 -8.68
N ARG A 70 11.35 -3.75 -7.97
CA ARG A 70 11.56 -4.94 -7.13
C ARG A 70 12.06 -4.50 -5.74
N GLY A 71 12.81 -5.30 -5.02
CA GLY A 71 13.37 -4.95 -3.71
C GLY A 71 12.70 -5.75 -2.60
N PHE A 72 12.42 -5.11 -1.47
CA PHE A 72 11.76 -5.77 -0.34
C PHE A 72 10.41 -6.37 -0.74
N ARG A 73 10.14 -7.61 -0.29
CA ARG A 73 8.95 -8.36 -0.70
C ARG A 73 8.37 -9.13 0.47
N VAL A 74 7.08 -8.96 0.69
CA VAL A 74 6.30 -9.76 1.65
C VAL A 74 5.58 -10.89 0.92
N ARG A 75 4.91 -10.59 -0.20
CA ARG A 75 4.17 -11.57 -0.99
C ARG A 75 4.44 -11.36 -2.48
N LYS A 76 4.58 -12.47 -3.24
CA LYS A 76 4.80 -12.42 -4.68
C LYS A 76 3.61 -11.73 -5.39
N GLY A 77 3.90 -10.79 -6.28
CA GLY A 77 2.90 -10.09 -7.09
C GLY A 77 2.24 -8.88 -6.41
N PHE A 78 2.47 -8.67 -5.11
CA PHE A 78 1.95 -7.53 -4.38
C PHE A 78 3.02 -6.45 -4.24
N ALA A 79 2.64 -5.18 -4.44
CA ALA A 79 3.44 -4.06 -3.98
C ALA A 79 3.39 -4.00 -2.46
N VAL A 80 4.36 -3.35 -1.86
CA VAL A 80 4.41 -3.18 -0.41
C VAL A 80 5.00 -1.83 -0.07
N THR A 81 4.31 -1.11 0.79
CA THR A 81 4.75 0.19 1.31
C THR A 81 5.26 0.02 2.74
N VAL A 82 6.47 0.51 2.99
CA VAL A 82 7.08 0.58 4.33
C VAL A 82 7.61 2.00 4.54
N GLY A 83 6.98 2.76 5.41
CA GLY A 83 7.29 4.18 5.61
C GLY A 83 7.14 4.97 4.31
N ASN A 84 8.22 5.62 3.86
CA ASN A 84 8.26 6.39 2.62
C ASN A 84 8.78 5.60 1.41
N VAL A 85 8.82 4.27 1.49
CA VAL A 85 9.39 3.37 0.46
C VAL A 85 8.32 2.43 -0.08
N ILE A 86 8.12 2.43 -1.38
CA ILE A 86 7.27 1.49 -2.12
C ILE A 86 8.17 0.50 -2.86
N SER A 87 8.01 -0.78 -2.58
CA SER A 87 8.73 -1.88 -3.21
C SER A 87 7.79 -2.77 -4.00
N GLN A 88 8.33 -3.55 -4.95
CA GLN A 88 7.56 -4.43 -5.82
C GLN A 88 6.54 -3.65 -6.69
N ALA A 89 6.89 -2.43 -7.12
CA ALA A 89 6.08 -1.66 -8.06
C ALA A 89 5.82 -2.41 -9.38
N GLY A 90 6.73 -3.31 -9.77
CA GLY A 90 6.58 -4.14 -10.96
C GLY A 90 6.72 -3.36 -12.26
N ASP A 91 5.91 -3.75 -13.26
CA ASP A 91 5.88 -3.11 -14.56
C ASP A 91 4.98 -1.88 -14.55
N ILE A 92 5.57 -0.72 -14.31
CA ILE A 92 4.87 0.57 -14.23
C ILE A 92 4.44 1.12 -15.60
N GLU A 93 4.87 0.52 -16.70
CA GLU A 93 4.39 0.87 -18.04
C GLU A 93 2.91 0.46 -18.22
N ARG A 94 2.44 -0.48 -17.41
CA ARG A 94 1.03 -0.87 -17.38
C ARG A 94 0.22 0.16 -16.60
N PRO A 95 -0.81 0.79 -17.21
CA PRO A 95 -1.57 1.87 -16.57
C PRO A 95 -2.17 1.48 -15.21
N ARG A 96 -2.65 0.24 -15.07
CA ARG A 96 -3.20 -0.25 -13.80
C ARG A 96 -2.11 -0.35 -12.73
N ARG A 97 -0.89 -0.77 -13.11
CA ARG A 97 0.21 -0.91 -12.16
C ARG A 97 0.77 0.44 -11.73
N ALA A 98 0.88 1.37 -12.67
CA ALA A 98 1.24 2.76 -12.36
C ALA A 98 0.27 3.36 -11.33
N ARG A 99 -1.04 3.26 -11.57
CA ARG A 99 -2.06 3.76 -10.62
C ARG A 99 -2.03 3.07 -9.26
N LEU A 100 -1.76 1.77 -9.21
CA LEU A 100 -1.57 1.10 -7.93
C LEU A 100 -0.47 1.80 -7.11
N VAL A 101 0.63 2.19 -7.76
CA VAL A 101 1.76 2.85 -7.09
C VAL A 101 1.42 4.30 -6.74
N THR A 102 0.81 5.06 -7.65
CA THR A 102 0.57 6.50 -7.48
C THR A 102 -0.66 6.81 -6.63
N ASP A 103 -1.68 5.97 -6.67
CA ASP A 103 -2.98 6.28 -6.09
C ASP A 103 -3.29 5.39 -4.86
N HIS A 104 -2.80 4.15 -4.81
CA HIS A 104 -3.02 3.23 -3.69
C HIS A 104 -1.83 3.18 -2.72
N GLU A 105 -0.65 2.81 -3.21
CA GLU A 105 0.53 2.69 -2.34
C GLU A 105 0.96 4.05 -1.76
N ASP A 106 0.78 5.14 -2.50
CA ASP A 106 1.03 6.48 -1.99
C ASP A 106 0.15 6.85 -0.79
N VAL A 107 -1.08 6.37 -0.76
CA VAL A 107 -1.95 6.54 0.42
C VAL A 107 -1.32 5.87 1.65
N HIS A 108 -0.74 4.68 1.50
CA HIS A 108 -0.05 4.02 2.61
C HIS A 108 1.20 4.77 3.08
N VAL A 109 1.92 5.45 2.16
CA VAL A 109 3.02 6.36 2.53
C VAL A 109 2.50 7.49 3.43
N TRP A 110 1.40 8.14 3.03
CA TRP A 110 0.79 9.22 3.82
C TRP A 110 0.18 8.72 5.13
N GLN A 111 -0.44 7.54 5.15
CA GLN A 111 -0.92 6.91 6.38
C GLN A 111 0.24 6.66 7.36
N ALA A 112 1.38 6.14 6.86
CA ALA A 112 2.56 5.95 7.69
C ALA A 112 3.08 7.26 8.30
N ARG A 113 3.01 8.37 7.56
CA ARG A 113 3.37 9.71 8.05
C ARG A 113 2.40 10.22 9.11
N TRP A 114 1.10 10.21 8.81
CA TRP A 114 0.09 10.76 9.71
C TRP A 114 -0.04 9.98 11.02
N PHE A 115 -0.04 8.66 10.94
CA PHE A 115 -0.17 7.79 12.10
C PHE A 115 1.17 7.47 12.78
N GLY A 116 2.30 7.73 12.12
CA GLY A 116 3.64 7.54 12.66
C GLY A 116 3.84 6.13 13.24
N PRO A 117 4.40 6.01 14.47
CA PRO A 117 4.64 4.71 15.11
C PRO A 117 3.37 3.93 15.43
N GLY A 118 2.21 4.58 15.46
CA GLY A 118 0.91 3.93 15.65
C GLY A 118 0.43 3.16 14.42
N TYR A 119 0.89 3.52 13.22
CA TYR A 119 0.42 2.91 11.96
C TYR A 119 0.53 1.39 11.94
N PRO A 120 1.69 0.77 12.17
CA PRO A 120 1.80 -0.69 12.14
C PRO A 120 0.94 -1.37 13.21
N VAL A 121 0.80 -0.76 14.39
CA VAL A 121 -0.03 -1.30 15.48
C VAL A 121 -1.50 -1.31 15.07
N LEU A 122 -1.99 -0.21 14.52
CA LEU A 122 -3.38 -0.08 14.08
C LEU A 122 -3.68 -0.99 12.88
N TYR A 123 -2.77 -1.02 11.90
CA TYR A 123 -2.93 -1.83 10.68
C TYR A 123 -2.91 -3.34 10.99
N VAL A 124 -1.90 -3.80 11.73
CA VAL A 124 -1.75 -5.23 12.09
C VAL A 124 -2.81 -5.63 13.12
N GLY A 125 -3.10 -4.75 14.10
CA GLY A 125 -4.19 -4.97 15.07
C GLY A 125 -5.52 -5.21 14.38
N TRP A 126 -5.85 -4.40 13.36
CA TRP A 126 -7.03 -4.65 12.53
C TRP A 126 -6.96 -5.98 11.80
N MET A 127 -5.83 -6.33 11.20
CA MET A 127 -5.69 -7.61 10.49
C MET A 127 -5.96 -8.80 11.42
N VAL A 128 -5.46 -8.76 12.65
CA VAL A 128 -5.68 -9.82 13.66
C VAL A 128 -7.16 -9.88 14.06
N LEU A 129 -7.74 -8.75 14.47
CA LEU A 129 -9.14 -8.68 14.91
C LEU A 129 -10.11 -8.98 13.76
N GLY A 130 -9.85 -8.43 12.58
CA GLY A 130 -10.63 -8.69 11.37
C GLY A 130 -10.54 -10.15 10.96
N GLY A 131 -9.36 -10.75 11.01
CA GLY A 131 -9.16 -12.17 10.72
C GLY A 131 -9.92 -13.09 11.70
N ALA A 132 -9.86 -12.79 13.00
CA ALA A 132 -10.62 -13.49 14.02
C ALA A 132 -12.14 -13.35 13.78
N PHE A 133 -12.62 -12.13 13.49
CA PHE A 133 -14.03 -11.92 13.11
C PHE A 133 -14.44 -12.73 11.86
N GLY A 134 -13.59 -12.76 10.84
CA GLY A 134 -13.81 -13.55 9.63
C GLY A 134 -13.94 -15.05 9.93
N ALA A 135 -13.07 -15.59 10.80
CA ALA A 135 -13.13 -16.99 11.23
C ALA A 135 -14.41 -17.32 12.00
N ILE A 136 -14.80 -16.46 12.96
CA ILE A 136 -16.03 -16.59 13.74
C ILE A 136 -17.26 -16.55 12.81
N ARG A 137 -17.31 -15.58 11.90
CA ARG A 137 -18.41 -15.45 10.94
C ARG A 137 -18.54 -16.66 10.04
N TRP A 138 -17.42 -17.21 9.58
CA TRP A 138 -17.43 -18.44 8.78
C TRP A 138 -17.97 -19.61 9.60
N ALA A 139 -17.50 -19.80 10.83
CA ALA A 139 -17.96 -20.88 11.72
C ALA A 139 -19.46 -20.75 12.07
N ALA A 140 -19.97 -19.52 12.26
CA ALA A 140 -21.35 -19.24 12.63
C ALA A 140 -22.40 -19.47 11.53
N GLY A 141 -22.03 -20.10 10.40
CA GLY A 141 -23.02 -20.56 9.40
C GLY A 141 -22.76 -20.10 7.97
N ARG A 142 -21.78 -19.28 7.69
CA ARG A 142 -21.44 -18.86 6.31
C ARG A 142 -20.81 -19.97 5.49
N ARG A 143 -20.24 -21.01 6.13
CA ARG A 143 -19.76 -22.23 5.46
C ARG A 143 -20.86 -22.96 4.65
N LYS A 144 -22.12 -22.79 5.03
CA LYS A 144 -23.27 -23.39 4.31
C LYS A 144 -23.45 -22.84 2.89
N ARG A 145 -22.84 -21.67 2.59
CA ARG A 145 -22.85 -21.04 1.27
C ARG A 145 -21.66 -21.43 0.39
N GLY A 146 -20.81 -22.35 0.84
CA GLY A 146 -19.61 -22.74 0.14
C GLY A 146 -18.44 -21.76 0.30
N ASP A 147 -18.56 -20.77 1.20
CA ASP A 147 -17.49 -19.80 1.47
C ASP A 147 -16.24 -20.52 2.01
N ARG A 148 -15.08 -20.21 1.44
CA ARG A 148 -13.81 -20.78 1.89
C ARG A 148 -13.35 -20.05 3.15
N LEU A 149 -12.95 -20.78 4.20
CA LEU A 149 -12.47 -20.21 5.46
C LEU A 149 -11.37 -19.13 5.23
N PHE A 150 -10.32 -19.48 4.48
CA PHE A 150 -9.21 -18.55 4.23
C PHE A 150 -9.63 -17.32 3.43
N ALA A 151 -10.56 -17.46 2.46
CA ALA A 151 -11.08 -16.31 1.73
C ALA A 151 -11.87 -15.37 2.65
N THR A 152 -12.65 -15.93 3.60
CA THR A 152 -13.42 -15.14 4.57
C THR A 152 -12.48 -14.43 5.57
N ILE A 153 -11.46 -15.12 6.07
CA ILE A 153 -10.43 -14.53 6.94
C ILE A 153 -9.70 -13.40 6.19
N GLU A 154 -9.22 -13.65 4.98
CA GLU A 154 -8.52 -12.65 4.16
C GLU A 154 -9.41 -11.45 3.86
N SER A 155 -10.67 -11.68 3.52
CA SER A 155 -11.62 -10.59 3.25
C SER A 155 -11.87 -9.72 4.48
N ALA A 156 -11.97 -10.32 5.66
CA ALA A 156 -12.15 -9.58 6.89
C ALA A 156 -10.86 -8.88 7.35
N ALA A 157 -9.73 -9.55 7.28
CA ALA A 157 -8.46 -9.00 7.74
C ALA A 157 -7.96 -7.87 6.83
N TYR A 158 -8.03 -8.06 5.51
CA TYR A 158 -7.43 -7.15 4.53
C TYR A 158 -8.47 -6.23 3.89
N TYR A 159 -9.50 -6.78 3.24
CA TYR A 159 -10.43 -5.94 2.47
C TYR A 159 -11.48 -5.19 3.31
N LEU A 160 -11.66 -5.53 4.61
CA LEU A 160 -12.39 -4.70 5.56
C LEU A 160 -11.47 -3.74 6.35
N ASN A 161 -10.16 -3.81 6.17
CA ASN A 161 -9.23 -2.92 6.85
C ASN A 161 -9.51 -1.46 6.42
N PRO A 162 -9.76 -0.52 7.35
CA PRO A 162 -10.03 0.88 7.02
C PRO A 162 -8.90 1.56 6.23
N PHE A 163 -7.65 1.16 6.47
CA PHE A 163 -6.49 1.69 5.74
C PHE A 163 -6.51 1.25 4.28
N GLU A 164 -6.85 0.00 4.02
CA GLU A 164 -7.04 -0.53 2.67
C GLU A 164 -8.29 0.05 1.99
N TRP A 165 -9.39 0.21 2.75
CA TRP A 165 -10.57 0.86 2.24
C TRP A 165 -10.28 2.27 1.72
N TRP A 166 -9.51 3.05 2.48
CA TRP A 166 -9.08 4.36 2.04
C TRP A 166 -8.22 4.30 0.78
N ALA A 167 -7.20 3.43 0.75
CA ALA A 167 -6.29 3.28 -0.38
C ALA A 167 -7.04 2.82 -1.66
N TYR A 168 -7.90 1.81 -1.58
CA TYR A 168 -8.73 1.37 -2.71
C TYR A 168 -9.73 2.44 -3.17
N SER A 169 -10.23 3.27 -2.26
CA SER A 169 -11.12 4.39 -2.64
C SER A 169 -10.37 5.42 -3.49
N ARG A 170 -9.14 5.74 -3.12
CA ARG A 170 -8.30 6.68 -3.88
C ARG A 170 -7.84 6.12 -5.24
N ASP A 171 -7.57 4.84 -5.32
CA ASP A 171 -7.20 4.13 -6.54
C ASP A 171 -8.38 3.94 -7.52
N ASN A 172 -9.60 4.22 -7.11
CA ASN A 172 -10.82 3.99 -7.89
C ASN A 172 -10.99 2.53 -8.36
N TYR A 173 -10.41 1.57 -7.63
CA TYR A 173 -10.52 0.13 -7.90
C TYR A 173 -11.55 -0.50 -6.96
N TRP A 174 -12.80 -0.42 -7.34
CA TRP A 174 -13.93 -0.77 -6.49
C TRP A 174 -14.93 -1.72 -7.17
N PRO A 175 -15.46 -2.75 -6.48
CA PRO A 175 -15.03 -3.27 -5.19
C PRO A 175 -13.64 -3.93 -5.29
N PRO A 176 -12.82 -3.87 -4.24
CA PRO A 176 -11.43 -4.36 -4.31
C PRO A 176 -11.34 -5.89 -4.39
N SER A 177 -12.34 -6.60 -3.90
CA SER A 177 -12.40 -8.06 -3.94
C SER A 177 -13.84 -8.57 -3.97
N GLU A 178 -14.05 -9.66 -4.68
CA GLU A 178 -15.32 -10.41 -4.75
C GLU A 178 -15.15 -11.86 -4.26
N LYS A 179 -14.08 -12.14 -3.50
CA LYS A 179 -13.77 -13.50 -3.03
C LYS A 179 -14.87 -14.11 -2.15
N VAL A 180 -15.55 -13.26 -1.40
CA VAL A 180 -16.69 -13.63 -0.57
C VAL A 180 -17.84 -12.70 -0.90
N PRO A 181 -18.92 -13.18 -1.52
CA PRO A 181 -20.09 -12.37 -1.87
C PRO A 181 -20.67 -11.65 -0.66
N ASP A 182 -21.11 -10.41 -0.86
CA ASP A 182 -21.72 -9.56 0.17
C ASP A 182 -20.85 -9.29 1.41
N PHE A 183 -19.55 -9.51 1.30
CA PHE A 183 -18.61 -9.30 2.40
C PHE A 183 -17.53 -8.28 2.02
N GLY A 184 -17.62 -7.11 2.60
CA GLY A 184 -16.69 -6.00 2.35
C GLY A 184 -17.38 -4.63 2.42
N TRP A 185 -16.59 -3.59 2.25
CA TRP A 185 -17.11 -2.25 2.05
C TRP A 185 -17.86 -2.17 0.72
N ARG A 186 -19.03 -1.54 0.71
CA ARG A 186 -19.87 -1.46 -0.49
C ARG A 186 -19.63 -0.21 -1.32
N GLN A 187 -19.08 0.84 -0.71
CA GLN A 187 -18.85 2.14 -1.32
C GLN A 187 -17.48 2.68 -0.93
N PRO A 188 -16.85 3.49 -1.78
CA PRO A 188 -15.61 4.18 -1.42
C PRO A 188 -15.86 5.19 -0.29
N CYS A 189 -14.84 5.42 0.57
CA CYS A 189 -14.93 6.38 1.66
C CYS A 189 -14.58 7.81 1.25
N CYS A 190 -13.95 7.98 0.08
CA CYS A 190 -13.51 9.27 -0.42
C CYS A 190 -13.43 9.26 -1.95
N PRO A 191 -13.40 10.44 -2.60
CA PRO A 191 -13.24 10.54 -4.05
C PRO A 191 -11.90 9.95 -4.50
N PRO A 192 -11.84 9.36 -5.71
CA PRO A 192 -10.59 8.87 -6.29
C PRO A 192 -9.65 10.03 -6.63
N LEU A 193 -8.35 9.74 -6.66
CA LEU A 193 -7.33 10.71 -7.11
C LEU A 193 -7.40 10.94 -8.62
N THR A 194 -7.70 9.88 -9.39
CA THR A 194 -7.90 9.96 -10.83
C THR A 194 -9.35 9.66 -11.20
N ALA A 195 -9.95 10.51 -12.04
CA ALA A 195 -11.37 10.39 -12.42
C ALA A 195 -11.65 9.14 -13.29
N ALA A 196 -10.67 8.61 -14.01
CA ALA A 196 -10.85 7.47 -14.90
C ALA A 196 -10.81 6.14 -14.13
N ARG A 197 -11.95 5.45 -14.08
CA ARG A 197 -12.01 4.08 -13.53
C ARG A 197 -11.21 3.12 -14.40
N PRO A 198 -10.24 2.36 -13.87
CA PRO A 198 -9.57 1.31 -14.65
C PRO A 198 -10.60 0.23 -15.03
N GLU A 199 -10.56 -0.19 -16.29
CA GLU A 199 -11.32 -1.38 -16.69
C GLU A 199 -10.84 -2.58 -15.87
N ARG A 200 -11.79 -3.32 -15.31
CA ARG A 200 -11.50 -4.56 -14.60
C ARG A 200 -11.08 -5.59 -15.65
N PRO A 201 -9.93 -6.28 -15.51
CA PRO A 201 -9.64 -7.42 -16.36
C PRO A 201 -10.79 -8.41 -16.25
N SER A 202 -11.35 -8.85 -17.38
CA SER A 202 -12.32 -9.94 -17.40
C SER A 202 -11.70 -11.13 -16.66
N GLY A 203 -12.45 -11.77 -15.75
CA GLY A 203 -11.95 -12.73 -14.74
C GLY A 203 -11.12 -13.92 -15.22
N ILE A 204 -10.82 -14.02 -16.51
CA ILE A 204 -9.98 -15.04 -17.15
C ILE A 204 -8.47 -14.74 -16.97
N GLU A 205 -8.06 -13.46 -16.81
CA GLU A 205 -6.64 -13.10 -16.66
C GLU A 205 -6.08 -13.22 -15.24
N GLN A 206 -6.93 -13.40 -14.23
CA GLN A 206 -6.47 -13.51 -12.83
C GLN A 206 -5.98 -14.92 -12.47
N MET A 207 -6.21 -15.94 -13.29
CA MET A 207 -5.83 -17.34 -13.01
C MET A 207 -4.50 -17.78 -13.66
N SER A 208 -3.84 -16.94 -14.49
CA SER A 208 -2.65 -17.35 -15.25
C SER A 208 -1.37 -16.57 -14.93
N ARG A 209 -1.30 -15.85 -13.77
CA ARG A 209 -0.06 -15.14 -13.40
C ARG A 209 0.26 -15.22 -11.92
#